data_bd677c61a758c6bed1543f1d6e34fef2
#
_entry.id   bd677c61a758c6bed1543f1d6e34fef2
#
_cell.length_a   1.000
_cell.length_b   1.000
_cell.length_c   1.000
_cell.angle_alpha   90.00
_cell.angle_beta   90.00
_cell.angle_gamma   90.00
#
_symmetry.space_group_name_H-M   'P 1'
#
loop_
_entity.id
_entity.type
_entity.pdbx_description
1 polymer ?
#
loop_
_entity_poly.entity_id
_entity_poly.type
_entity_poly.pdbx_seq_one_letter_code
_entity_poly.pdbx_strand_id
1 'polypeptide(L)'
;MSDTSRRGTRIAHVGLAVRSAADLHSFYRNVLGMTEAELDDSDGATISGFHAGESLIELLETDQPNSPIGKFLEKRGPGIHHICFAVDDLEGTLQKCRAEGLRLIDEQPRLGAEGKRIAFLHPSSTGGILVELSEH
;
A
#
# COMPACT_ATOMS: atom_id res chain seq x y z
N MET A 1 23.25 -2.97 -21.55
CA MET A 1 23.32 -3.01 -20.08
C MET A 1 22.19 -2.18 -19.51
N SER A 2 21.48 -2.72 -18.56
CA SER A 2 20.39 -1.98 -17.96
C SER A 2 20.91 -0.93 -16.99
N ASP A 3 20.25 0.19 -16.95
CA ASP A 3 20.55 1.24 -15.99
C ASP A 3 19.84 0.89 -14.67
N THR A 4 20.61 0.44 -13.68
CA THR A 4 20.06 0.03 -12.40
C THR A 4 19.65 1.19 -11.51
N SER A 5 20.00 2.44 -11.88
CA SER A 5 19.60 3.63 -11.14
C SER A 5 18.13 3.99 -11.43
N ARG A 6 17.57 3.49 -12.52
CA ARG A 6 16.19 3.75 -12.93
C ARG A 6 15.43 2.44 -13.00
N ARG A 7 14.63 2.21 -11.98
CA ARG A 7 13.85 0.98 -11.91
C ARG A 7 12.48 1.08 -12.56
N GLY A 8 12.03 2.31 -12.81
CA GLY A 8 10.68 2.52 -13.30
C GLY A 8 9.65 2.25 -12.22
N THR A 9 8.40 2.29 -12.61
CA THR A 9 7.30 2.04 -11.67
C THR A 9 7.19 0.55 -11.37
N ARG A 10 7.02 0.24 -10.09
CA ARG A 10 6.92 -1.16 -9.64
C ARG A 10 5.99 -1.24 -8.45
N ILE A 11 5.47 -2.43 -8.16
CA ILE A 11 4.62 -2.62 -7.00
C ILE A 11 5.51 -2.67 -5.75
N ALA A 12 5.29 -1.73 -4.83
CA ALA A 12 5.98 -1.71 -3.55
C ALA A 12 5.29 -2.64 -2.57
N HIS A 13 3.97 -2.53 -2.44
CA HIS A 13 3.22 -3.45 -1.59
C HIS A 13 1.74 -3.50 -1.99
N VAL A 14 1.10 -4.57 -1.54
CA VAL A 14 -0.35 -4.73 -1.62
C VAL A 14 -0.87 -4.81 -0.19
N GLY A 15 -1.78 -3.91 0.17
CA GLY A 15 -2.38 -3.88 1.50
C GLY A 15 -3.70 -4.64 1.51
N LEU A 16 -3.79 -5.63 2.38
CA LEU A 16 -4.98 -6.46 2.54
C LEU A 16 -5.63 -6.16 3.88
N ALA A 17 -6.90 -5.76 3.86
CA ALA A 17 -7.66 -5.60 5.09
C ALA A 17 -8.15 -6.96 5.53
N VAL A 18 -7.80 -7.36 6.75
CA VAL A 18 -8.09 -8.71 7.26
C VAL A 18 -8.66 -8.61 8.67
N ARG A 19 -9.42 -9.63 9.05
CA ARG A 19 -9.99 -9.66 10.40
C ARG A 19 -9.00 -10.23 11.41
N SER A 20 -8.13 -11.15 10.98
CA SER A 20 -7.09 -11.71 11.84
C SER A 20 -5.86 -12.03 10.99
N ALA A 21 -4.80 -11.26 11.18
CA ALA A 21 -3.54 -11.52 10.51
C ALA A 21 -2.94 -12.86 10.97
N ALA A 22 -3.10 -13.19 12.25
CA ALA A 22 -2.55 -14.42 12.81
C ALA A 22 -3.07 -15.65 12.08
N ASP A 23 -4.36 -15.65 11.68
CA ASP A 23 -4.95 -16.77 10.98
C ASP A 23 -4.37 -17.00 9.59
N LEU A 24 -3.69 -15.98 9.03
CA LEU A 24 -3.13 -16.03 7.69
C LEU A 24 -1.62 -16.29 7.67
N HIS A 25 -0.97 -16.18 8.83
CA HIS A 25 0.49 -16.33 8.90
C HIS A 25 0.95 -17.70 8.38
N SER A 26 0.20 -18.76 8.68
CA SER A 26 0.57 -20.10 8.22
C SER A 26 0.58 -20.20 6.70
N PHE A 27 -0.38 -19.57 6.04
CA PHE A 27 -0.43 -19.59 4.59
C PHE A 27 0.79 -18.89 3.99
N TYR A 28 1.06 -17.66 4.40
CA TYR A 28 2.16 -16.90 3.81
C TYR A 28 3.52 -17.46 4.20
N ARG A 29 3.70 -17.83 5.47
CA ARG A 29 4.99 -18.29 5.98
C ARG A 29 5.26 -19.75 5.62
N ASN A 30 4.31 -20.64 5.90
CA ASN A 30 4.55 -22.08 5.79
C ASN A 30 4.22 -22.63 4.42
N VAL A 31 3.11 -22.20 3.81
CA VAL A 31 2.73 -22.70 2.48
C VAL A 31 3.53 -22.01 1.39
N LEU A 32 3.58 -20.68 1.42
CA LEU A 32 4.29 -19.92 0.38
C LEU A 32 5.77 -19.70 0.69
N GLY A 33 6.19 -19.97 1.92
CA GLY A 33 7.60 -19.83 2.30
C GLY A 33 8.10 -18.40 2.34
N MET A 34 7.21 -17.42 2.54
CA MET A 34 7.58 -16.02 2.53
C MET A 34 8.20 -15.61 3.86
N THR A 35 9.19 -14.72 3.79
CA THR A 35 9.86 -14.18 4.96
C THR A 35 9.09 -12.99 5.50
N GLU A 36 8.92 -12.92 6.82
CA GLU A 36 8.26 -11.78 7.46
C GLU A 36 9.11 -10.53 7.35
N ALA A 37 8.44 -9.39 7.18
CA ALA A 37 9.05 -8.08 7.22
C ALA A 37 8.56 -7.36 8.47
N GLU A 38 9.46 -6.64 9.16
CA GLU A 38 9.08 -5.84 10.29
C GLU A 38 8.59 -4.48 9.80
N LEU A 39 7.36 -4.14 10.16
CA LEU A 39 6.71 -2.90 9.75
C LEU A 39 6.08 -2.24 10.95
N ASP A 40 6.11 -0.91 10.96
CA ASP A 40 5.46 -0.14 12.03
C ASP A 40 3.96 -0.08 11.80
N ASP A 41 3.20 -0.06 12.89
CA ASP A 41 1.76 0.13 12.83
C ASP A 41 1.45 1.55 12.35
N SER A 42 0.32 1.72 11.68
CA SER A 42 -0.05 3.01 11.10
C SER A 42 -1.56 3.17 11.04
N ASP A 43 -2.03 4.40 11.28
CA ASP A 43 -3.44 4.79 11.11
C ASP A 43 -4.43 3.89 11.84
N GLY A 44 -4.05 3.44 13.03
CA GLY A 44 -4.91 2.58 13.84
C GLY A 44 -4.92 1.12 13.40
N ALA A 45 -4.05 0.74 12.46
CA ALA A 45 -3.95 -0.64 12.00
C ALA A 45 -2.63 -1.26 12.46
N THR A 46 -2.70 -2.52 12.86
CA THR A 46 -1.52 -3.35 13.07
C THR A 46 -1.14 -3.95 11.73
N ILE A 47 0.12 -3.83 11.35
CA ILE A 47 0.59 -4.24 10.03
C ILE A 47 1.54 -5.43 10.16
N SER A 48 1.20 -6.53 9.49
CA SER A 48 2.07 -7.70 9.36
C SER A 48 2.51 -7.81 7.92
N GLY A 49 3.82 -7.81 7.68
CA GLY A 49 4.35 -7.81 6.32
C GLY A 49 5.06 -9.11 5.97
N PHE A 50 4.99 -9.46 4.69
CA PHE A 50 5.69 -10.61 4.13
C PHE A 50 6.36 -10.20 2.82
N HIS A 51 7.60 -10.62 2.64
CA HIS A 51 8.34 -10.33 1.42
C HIS A 51 7.85 -11.23 0.28
N ALA A 52 7.50 -10.60 -0.83
CA ALA A 52 7.12 -11.28 -2.08
C ALA A 52 8.04 -10.75 -3.18
N GLY A 53 9.25 -11.32 -3.27
CA GLY A 53 10.28 -10.77 -4.14
C GLY A 53 10.67 -9.37 -3.66
N GLU A 54 10.57 -8.38 -4.54
CA GLU A 54 10.88 -7.00 -4.18
C GLU A 54 9.67 -6.26 -3.59
N SER A 55 8.50 -6.91 -3.59
CA SER A 55 7.27 -6.32 -3.07
C SER A 55 6.96 -6.86 -1.68
N LEU A 56 6.00 -6.23 -1.00
CA LEU A 56 5.49 -6.70 0.27
C LEU A 56 4.01 -6.99 0.15
N ILE A 57 3.56 -8.02 0.86
CA ILE A 57 2.16 -8.21 1.18
C ILE A 57 1.98 -7.71 2.60
N GLU A 58 1.07 -6.78 2.82
CA GLU A 58 0.81 -6.22 4.13
C GLU A 58 -0.58 -6.61 4.59
N LEU A 59 -0.65 -7.27 5.74
CA LEU A 59 -1.92 -7.62 6.36
C LEU A 59 -2.27 -6.53 7.35
N LEU A 60 -3.41 -5.89 7.13
CA LEU A 60 -3.85 -4.73 7.92
C LEU A 60 -5.01 -5.16 8.79
N GLU A 61 -4.79 -5.14 10.09
CA GLU A 61 -5.79 -5.55 11.08
C GLU A 61 -6.05 -4.40 12.03
N THR A 62 -7.29 -4.25 12.51
CA THR A 62 -7.59 -3.20 13.46
C THR A 62 -8.69 -3.63 14.42
N ASP A 63 -8.65 -3.10 15.65
CA ASP A 63 -9.74 -3.19 16.60
C ASP A 63 -10.50 -1.86 16.70
N GLN A 64 -10.18 -0.89 15.83
CA GLN A 64 -10.78 0.43 15.84
C GLN A 64 -11.78 0.57 14.69
N PRO A 65 -13.09 0.50 14.97
CA PRO A 65 -14.09 0.55 13.88
C PRO A 65 -14.08 1.84 13.07
N ASN A 66 -13.60 2.94 13.66
CA ASN A 66 -13.56 4.23 12.98
C ASN A 66 -12.28 4.49 12.19
N SER A 67 -11.31 3.57 12.26
CA SER A 67 -10.10 3.69 11.46
C SER A 67 -10.39 3.40 9.98
N PRO A 68 -9.49 3.79 9.07
CA PRO A 68 -9.69 3.50 7.64
C PRO A 68 -9.91 2.01 7.36
N ILE A 69 -9.14 1.14 8.00
CA ILE A 69 -9.30 -0.31 7.81
C ILE A 69 -10.60 -0.81 8.43
N GLY A 70 -10.96 -0.28 9.60
CA GLY A 70 -12.23 -0.65 10.25
C GLY A 70 -13.42 -0.31 9.38
N LYS A 71 -13.43 0.88 8.79
CA LYS A 71 -14.50 1.30 7.88
C LYS A 71 -14.56 0.44 6.63
N PHE A 72 -13.38 0.09 6.10
CA PHE A 72 -13.32 -0.77 4.91
C PHE A 72 -13.90 -2.15 5.22
N LEU A 73 -13.49 -2.76 6.34
CA LEU A 73 -13.98 -4.10 6.72
C LEU A 73 -15.48 -4.10 6.93
N GLU A 74 -16.02 -3.05 7.54
CA GLU A 74 -17.45 -2.95 7.77
C GLU A 74 -18.23 -2.83 6.45
N LYS A 75 -17.70 -2.04 5.52
CA LYS A 75 -18.40 -1.76 4.28
C LYS A 75 -18.24 -2.86 3.25
N ARG A 76 -17.07 -3.47 3.16
CA ARG A 76 -16.72 -4.40 2.09
C ARG A 76 -16.32 -5.79 2.56
N GLY A 77 -16.01 -5.95 3.85
CA GLY A 77 -15.40 -7.17 4.34
C GLY A 77 -13.91 -7.26 3.99
N PRO A 78 -13.27 -8.38 4.30
CA PRO A 78 -11.84 -8.56 3.99
C PRO A 78 -11.57 -8.48 2.50
N GLY A 79 -10.41 -7.93 2.14
CA GLY A 79 -10.03 -7.84 0.74
C GLY A 79 -8.86 -6.88 0.54
N ILE A 80 -8.53 -6.64 -0.71
CA ILE A 80 -7.47 -5.69 -1.06
C ILE A 80 -7.93 -4.29 -0.70
N HIS A 81 -7.18 -3.64 0.19
CA HIS A 81 -7.47 -2.27 0.59
C HIS A 81 -6.79 -1.26 -0.34
N HIS A 82 -5.53 -1.50 -0.65
CA HIS A 82 -4.81 -0.61 -1.55
C HIS A 82 -3.63 -1.31 -2.20
N ILE A 83 -3.15 -0.71 -3.29
CA ILE A 83 -1.91 -1.12 -3.95
C ILE A 83 -0.99 0.09 -3.93
N CYS A 84 0.26 -0.11 -3.52
CA CYS A 84 1.27 0.93 -3.54
C CYS A 84 2.24 0.70 -4.68
N PHE A 85 2.41 1.72 -5.51
CA PHE A 85 3.41 1.71 -6.56
C PHE A 85 4.59 2.58 -6.14
N ALA A 86 5.79 2.03 -6.25
CA ALA A 86 7.01 2.80 -6.04
C ALA A 86 7.34 3.52 -7.34
N VAL A 87 7.64 4.80 -7.25
CA VAL A 87 8.01 5.63 -8.40
C VAL A 87 9.33 6.32 -8.10
N ASP A 88 10.04 6.70 -9.16
CA ASP A 88 11.34 7.36 -9.01
C ASP A 88 11.20 8.85 -8.71
N ASP A 89 10.13 9.48 -9.21
CA ASP A 89 9.89 10.92 -9.06
C ASP A 89 8.42 11.14 -8.71
N LEU A 90 8.14 11.26 -7.42
CA LEU A 90 6.76 11.38 -6.96
C LEU A 90 6.12 12.69 -7.41
N GLU A 91 6.83 13.81 -7.29
CA GLU A 91 6.27 15.09 -7.71
C GLU A 91 5.97 15.11 -9.21
N GLY A 92 6.88 14.57 -10.02
CA GLY A 92 6.65 14.47 -11.45
C GLY A 92 5.48 13.58 -11.78
N THR A 93 5.32 12.49 -11.04
CA THR A 93 4.19 11.57 -11.23
C THR A 93 2.87 12.26 -10.90
N LEU A 94 2.83 13.03 -9.80
CA LEU A 94 1.62 13.77 -9.43
C LEU A 94 1.26 14.83 -10.48
N GLN A 95 2.27 15.48 -11.08
CA GLN A 95 2.02 16.42 -12.17
C GLN A 95 1.38 15.73 -13.36
N LYS A 96 1.84 14.53 -13.69
CA LYS A 96 1.23 13.73 -14.77
C LYS A 96 -0.20 13.36 -14.44
N CYS A 97 -0.48 13.00 -13.17
CA CYS A 97 -1.84 12.73 -12.74
C CYS A 97 -2.75 13.93 -12.97
N ARG A 98 -2.29 15.12 -12.60
CA ARG A 98 -3.07 16.34 -12.80
C ARG A 98 -3.30 16.62 -14.28
N ALA A 99 -2.26 16.43 -15.10
CA ALA A 99 -2.37 16.65 -16.53
C ALA A 99 -3.39 15.71 -17.18
N GLU A 100 -3.52 14.49 -16.65
CA GLU A 100 -4.48 13.51 -17.14
C GLU A 100 -5.88 13.66 -16.52
N GLY A 101 -6.05 14.65 -15.63
CA GLY A 101 -7.34 14.89 -15.01
C GLY A 101 -7.69 13.92 -13.88
N LEU A 102 -6.70 13.23 -13.32
CA LEU A 102 -6.94 12.30 -12.23
C LEU A 102 -7.17 13.04 -10.92
N ARG A 103 -8.07 12.49 -10.12
CA ARG A 103 -8.39 13.07 -8.82
C ARG A 103 -7.41 12.58 -7.77
N LEU A 104 -6.74 13.52 -7.09
CA LEU A 104 -5.78 13.23 -6.05
C LEU A 104 -6.44 13.35 -4.68
N ILE A 105 -6.08 12.44 -3.76
CA ILE A 105 -6.41 12.62 -2.35
C ILE A 105 -5.39 13.56 -1.73
N ASP A 106 -4.10 13.30 -1.99
CA ASP A 106 -3.02 14.17 -1.53
C ASP A 106 -2.52 15.00 -2.70
N GLU A 107 -2.70 16.32 -2.62
CA GLU A 107 -2.22 17.23 -3.66
C GLU A 107 -0.71 17.40 -3.62
N GLN A 108 -0.11 17.17 -2.46
CA GLN A 108 1.33 17.29 -2.24
C GLN A 108 1.82 16.00 -1.57
N PRO A 109 3.07 15.59 -1.83
CA PRO A 109 3.66 14.48 -1.09
C PRO A 109 3.68 14.74 0.40
N ARG A 110 3.49 13.68 1.18
CA ARG A 110 3.62 13.70 2.63
C ARG A 110 4.43 12.50 3.09
N LEU A 111 4.90 12.54 4.34
CA LEU A 111 5.65 11.42 4.88
C LEU A 111 4.71 10.27 5.22
N GLY A 112 5.04 9.08 4.73
CA GLY A 112 4.35 7.85 5.08
C GLY A 112 4.97 7.16 6.28
N ALA A 113 4.40 6.00 6.63
CA ALA A 113 4.80 5.27 7.83
C ALA A 113 6.26 4.81 7.80
N GLU A 114 6.82 4.58 6.62
CA GLU A 114 8.18 4.08 6.49
C GLU A 114 9.20 5.19 6.25
N GLY A 115 8.81 6.44 6.50
CA GLY A 115 9.70 7.58 6.29
C GLY A 115 9.86 7.97 4.83
N LYS A 116 9.12 7.36 3.92
CA LYS A 116 9.15 7.68 2.51
C LYS A 116 8.07 8.69 2.18
N ARG A 117 8.31 9.48 1.13
CA ARG A 117 7.30 10.42 0.65
C ARG A 117 6.23 9.64 -0.10
N ILE A 118 4.98 9.91 0.23
CA ILE A 118 3.85 9.22 -0.37
C ILE A 118 2.75 10.19 -0.79
N ALA A 119 1.84 9.72 -1.63
CA ALA A 119 0.59 10.41 -1.96
C ALA A 119 -0.43 9.39 -2.41
N PHE A 120 -1.71 9.63 -2.07
CA PHE A 120 -2.81 8.75 -2.48
C PHE A 120 -3.60 9.36 -3.61
N LEU A 121 -4.03 8.51 -4.52
CA LEU A 121 -4.95 8.87 -5.60
C LEU A 121 -6.36 8.40 -5.22
N HIS A 122 -7.36 9.20 -5.64
CA HIS A 122 -8.74 8.85 -5.32
C HIS A 122 -9.19 7.64 -6.14
N PRO A 123 -9.85 6.65 -5.51
CA PRO A 123 -10.28 5.42 -6.21
C PRO A 123 -11.14 5.68 -7.44
N SER A 124 -11.89 6.79 -7.49
CA SER A 124 -12.71 7.09 -8.66
C SER A 124 -11.89 7.25 -9.93
N SER A 125 -10.61 7.57 -9.81
CA SER A 125 -9.73 7.74 -10.96
C SER A 125 -8.87 6.51 -11.24
N THR A 126 -8.94 5.49 -10.39
CA THR A 126 -8.06 4.32 -10.47
C THR A 126 -8.84 3.01 -10.44
N GLY A 127 -10.05 3.00 -11.01
CA GLY A 127 -10.82 1.77 -11.16
C GLY A 127 -11.48 1.26 -9.89
N GLY A 128 -11.64 2.11 -8.88
CA GLY A 128 -12.28 1.71 -7.62
C GLY A 128 -11.31 1.16 -6.59
N ILE A 129 -10.02 1.11 -6.90
CA ILE A 129 -8.98 0.62 -5.97
C ILE A 129 -8.19 1.81 -5.47
N LEU A 130 -8.00 1.92 -4.17
CA LEU A 130 -7.15 2.97 -3.60
C LEU A 130 -5.71 2.72 -4.03
N VAL A 131 -5.10 3.72 -4.66
CA VAL A 131 -3.71 3.64 -5.11
C VAL A 131 -2.85 4.59 -4.29
N GLU A 132 -1.76 4.05 -3.76
CA GLU A 132 -0.73 4.81 -3.06
C GLU A 132 0.47 4.90 -3.98
N LEU A 133 1.11 6.07 -4.03
CA LEU A 133 2.39 6.26 -4.70
C LEU A 133 3.44 6.53 -3.65
N SER A 134 4.58 5.89 -3.78
CA SER A 134 5.69 6.03 -2.83
C SER A 134 6.98 6.30 -3.59
N GLU A 135 7.78 7.25 -3.11
CA GLU A 135 9.04 7.58 -3.76
C GLU A 135 10.17 6.68 -3.25
N HIS A 136 10.81 5.98 -4.15
CA HIS A 136 11.89 5.06 -3.83
C HIS A 136 13.15 5.35 -4.63
#